data_bb3d817a9e4dca80b526b6ba42696301
#
_entry.id   bb3d817a9e4dca80b526b6ba42696301
#
_cell.length_a   1.000
_cell.length_b   1.000
_cell.length_c   1.000
_cell.angle_alpha   90.00
_cell.angle_beta   90.00
_cell.angle_gamma   90.00
#
_symmetry.space_group_name_H-M   'P 1'
#
loop_
_entity.id
_entity.type
_entity.pdbx_description
1 polymer ?
#
loop_
_entity_poly.entity_id
_entity_poly.type
_entity_poly.pdbx_seq_one_letter_code
_entity_poly.pdbx_strand_id
1 'polypeptide(L)' 'MNEILKDTQQQLHAPQQELTERIRATEESLTRDKELYLKVTGALECVVIIGQRQEEAQSDVGSVDLEGI' A
#
# COMPACT_ATOMS: atom_id res chain seq x y z
N MET A 1 -4.47 51.18 0.82
CA MET A 1 -3.89 50.15 -0.07
C MET A 1 -3.13 49.06 0.69
N ASN A 2 -2.28 49.45 1.65
CA ASN A 2 -1.54 48.45 2.44
C ASN A 2 -2.45 47.55 3.26
N GLU A 3 -3.56 48.08 3.77
CA GLU A 3 -4.52 47.32 4.57
C GLU A 3 -5.23 46.25 3.71
N ILE A 4 -5.58 46.59 2.48
CA ILE A 4 -6.22 45.68 1.57
C ILE A 4 -5.27 44.55 1.21
N LEU A 5 -4.00 44.82 0.98
CA LEU A 5 -2.98 43.82 0.72
C LEU A 5 -2.76 42.92 1.92
N LYS A 6 -2.73 43.46 3.12
CA LYS A 6 -2.59 42.69 4.34
C LYS A 6 -3.78 41.79 4.58
N ASP A 7 -4.99 42.29 4.39
CA ASP A 7 -6.21 41.50 4.54
C ASP A 7 -6.24 40.34 3.52
N THR A 8 -5.91 40.65 2.26
CA THR A 8 -5.86 39.64 1.20
C THR A 8 -4.81 38.59 1.53
N GLN A 9 -3.64 39.01 2.01
CA GLN A 9 -2.57 38.11 2.41
C GLN A 9 -3.02 37.18 3.54
N GLN A 10 -3.69 37.69 4.54
CA GLN A 10 -4.22 36.91 5.65
C GLN A 10 -5.29 35.93 5.18
N GLN A 11 -6.18 36.39 4.30
CA GLN A 11 -7.24 35.54 3.75
C GLN A 11 -6.69 34.38 2.92
N LEU A 12 -5.57 34.59 2.24
CA LEU A 12 -4.93 33.54 1.45
C LEU A 12 -4.04 32.64 2.31
N HIS A 13 -3.53 33.16 3.41
CA HIS A 13 -2.64 32.42 4.29
C HIS A 13 -3.36 31.26 4.99
N ALA A 14 -4.59 31.48 5.45
CA ALA A 14 -5.36 30.45 6.13
C ALA A 14 -5.66 29.23 5.24
N PRO A 15 -6.18 29.41 4.00
CA PRO A 15 -6.34 28.26 3.10
C PRO A 15 -5.03 27.61 2.71
N GLN A 16 -3.95 28.38 2.60
CA GLN A 16 -2.62 27.81 2.31
C GLN A 16 -2.17 26.85 3.42
N GLN A 17 -2.32 27.26 4.67
CA GLN A 17 -1.98 26.41 5.82
C GLN A 17 -2.86 25.17 5.85
N GLU A 18 -4.14 25.31 5.62
CA GLU A 18 -5.07 24.19 5.58
C GLU A 18 -4.70 23.18 4.50
N LEU A 19 -4.37 23.68 3.31
CA LEU A 19 -3.94 22.81 2.21
C LEU A 19 -2.62 22.13 2.51
N THR A 20 -1.69 22.82 3.15
CA THR A 20 -0.41 22.25 3.56
C THR A 20 -0.64 21.07 4.52
N GLU A 21 -1.53 21.25 5.49
CA GLU A 21 -1.87 20.17 6.42
C GLU A 21 -2.57 19.00 5.74
N ARG A 22 -3.46 19.27 4.80
CA ARG A 22 -4.14 18.23 4.03
C ARG A 22 -3.16 17.44 3.17
N ILE A 23 -2.24 18.12 2.52
CA ILE A 23 -1.20 17.48 1.71
C ILE A 23 -0.37 16.56 2.60
N ARG A 24 0.05 17.05 3.75
CA ARG A 24 0.84 16.26 4.69
C ARG A 24 0.08 15.03 5.17
N ALA A 25 -1.18 15.19 5.56
CA ALA A 25 -2.02 14.08 6.00
C ALA A 25 -2.25 13.06 4.88
N THR A 26 -2.45 13.54 3.65
CA THR A 26 -2.64 12.68 2.49
C THR A 26 -1.35 11.92 2.16
N GLU A 27 -0.19 12.57 2.26
CA GLU A 27 1.10 11.93 2.04
C GLU A 27 1.36 10.84 3.08
N GLU A 28 1.03 11.09 4.34
CA GLU A 28 1.16 10.10 5.41
C GLU A 28 0.22 8.92 5.18
N SER A 29 -1.01 9.19 4.79
CA SER A 29 -1.99 8.15 4.45
C SER A 29 -1.53 7.33 3.26
N LEU A 30 -1.00 7.98 2.24
CA LEU A 30 -0.46 7.31 1.04
C LEU A 30 0.72 6.42 1.40
N THR A 31 1.60 6.88 2.27
CA THR A 31 2.75 6.09 2.72
C THR A 31 2.29 4.83 3.42
N ARG A 32 1.31 4.94 4.32
CA ARG A 32 0.74 3.79 5.02
C ARG A 32 0.06 2.82 4.05
N ASP A 33 -0.68 3.35 3.10
CA ASP A 33 -1.35 2.53 2.10
C ASP A 33 -0.35 1.77 1.23
N LYS A 34 0.74 2.42 0.84
CA LYS A 34 1.81 1.78 0.07
C LYS A 34 2.47 0.66 0.87
N GLU A 35 2.74 0.89 2.15
CA GLU A 35 3.31 -0.14 3.03
C GLU A 35 2.37 -1.33 3.15
N LEU A 36 1.09 -1.07 3.36
CA LEU A 36 0.09 -2.11 3.45
C LEU A 36 -0.04 -2.88 2.13
N TYR A 37 -0.03 -2.17 1.02
CA TYR A 37 -0.06 -2.78 -0.32
C TYR A 37 1.11 -3.74 -0.51
N LEU A 38 2.32 -3.32 -0.13
CA LEU A 38 3.50 -4.17 -0.25
C LEU A 38 3.41 -5.41 0.62
N LYS A 39 2.89 -5.27 1.85
CA LYS A 39 2.69 -6.41 2.75
C LYS A 39 1.67 -7.39 2.19
N VAL A 40 0.55 -6.90 1.71
CA VAL A 40 -0.51 -7.73 1.14
C VAL A 40 -0.02 -8.42 -0.13
N THR A 41 0.69 -7.68 -0.99
CA THR A 41 1.26 -8.22 -2.22
C THR A 41 2.27 -9.33 -1.91
N GLY A 42 3.15 -9.10 -0.93
CA GLY A 42 4.10 -10.12 -0.48
C GLY A 42 3.40 -11.36 0.07
N ALA A 43 2.34 -11.17 0.86
CA ALA A 43 1.55 -12.28 1.39
C ALA A 43 0.88 -13.08 0.27
N LEU A 44 0.33 -12.40 -0.74
CA LEU A 44 -0.26 -13.06 -1.91
C LEU A 44 0.78 -13.87 -2.68
N GLU A 45 1.96 -13.31 -2.88
CA GLU A 45 3.05 -14.01 -3.54
C GLU A 45 3.45 -15.27 -2.77
N CYS A 46 3.54 -15.17 -1.45
CA CYS A 46 3.82 -16.33 -0.60
C CYS A 46 2.75 -17.41 -0.74
N VAL A 47 1.49 -17.04 -0.73
CA VAL A 47 0.38 -17.98 -0.89
C VAL A 47 0.45 -18.68 -2.24
N VAL A 48 0.76 -17.95 -3.31
CA VAL A 48 0.90 -18.53 -4.67
C VAL A 48 2.06 -19.52 -4.70
N ILE A 49 3.20 -19.16 -4.12
CA ILE A 49 4.39 -20.02 -4.07
C ILE A 49 4.10 -21.28 -3.27
N ILE A 50 3.47 -21.15 -2.11
CA ILE A 50 3.11 -22.30 -1.27
C ILE A 50 2.13 -23.20 -2.01
N GLY A 51 1.14 -22.62 -2.67
CA GLY A 51 0.18 -23.36 -3.47
C GLY A 51 0.84 -24.17 -4.58
N GLN A 52 1.78 -23.56 -5.30
CA GLN A 52 2.54 -24.22 -6.35
C GLN A 52 3.39 -25.37 -5.81
N ARG A 53 4.05 -25.16 -4.68
CA ARG A 53 4.86 -26.20 -4.03
C ARG A 53 4.00 -27.36 -3.53
N GLN A 54 2.81 -27.08 -3.03
CA GLN A 54 1.88 -28.10 -2.61
C GLN A 54 1.40 -28.95 -3.79
N GLU A 55 1.11 -28.32 -4.91
CA GLU A 55 0.73 -29.03 -6.14
C GLU A 55 1.86 -29.92 -6.63
N GLU A 56 3.08 -29.42 -6.65
CA GLU A 56 4.26 -30.20 -7.03
C GLU A 56 4.49 -31.36 -6.07
N ALA A 57 4.39 -31.12 -4.77
CA ALA A 57 4.55 -32.15 -3.74
C ALA A 57 3.45 -33.22 -3.86
N GLN A 58 2.21 -32.82 -4.10
CA GLN A 58 1.11 -33.77 -4.30
C GLN A 58 1.32 -34.60 -5.54
N SER A 59 1.79 -33.98 -6.62
CA SER A 59 2.09 -34.68 -7.86
C SER A 59 3.20 -35.70 -7.65
N ASP A 60 4.25 -35.34 -6.93
CA ASP A 60 5.38 -36.24 -6.62
C ASP A 60 4.93 -37.38 -5.69
N VAL A 61 4.16 -37.05 -4.65
CA VAL A 61 3.61 -38.04 -3.71
C VAL A 61 2.67 -39.01 -4.47
N GLY A 62 1.87 -38.47 -5.37
CA GLY A 62 1.00 -39.28 -6.20
C GLY A 62 1.79 -40.25 -7.07
N SER A 63 2.89 -39.81 -7.66
CA SER A 63 3.79 -40.63 -8.45
C SER A 63 4.43 -41.75 -7.62
N VAL A 64 4.89 -41.40 -6.41
CA VAL A 64 5.53 -42.36 -5.51
C VAL A 64 4.51 -43.39 -5.05
N ASP A 65 3.29 -42.99 -4.73
CA ASP A 65 2.23 -43.91 -4.31
C ASP A 65 1.90 -44.89 -5.43
N LEU A 66 1.84 -44.43 -6.66
CA LEU A 66 1.58 -45.29 -7.83
C LEU A 66 2.70 -46.32 -8.05
N GLU A 67 3.93 -45.91 -7.78
CA GLU A 67 5.09 -46.82 -7.90
C GLU A 67 5.20 -47.75 -6.69
N GLY A 68 4.81 -47.27 -5.52
CA GLY A 68 4.90 -48.02 -4.29
C GLY A 68 3.86 -49.13 -4.17
N ILE A 69 2.82 -49.03 -4.93
CA ILE A 69 1.75 -50.06 -4.96
C ILE A 69 2.11 -51.11 -5.95
#